data_6ff2779daf8ce2cef70b861d78b64be5
#
_entry.id   6ff2779daf8ce2cef70b861d78b64be5
#
_cell.length_a   1.000
_cell.length_b   1.000
_cell.length_c   1.000
_cell.angle_alpha   90.00
_cell.angle_beta   90.00
_cell.angle_gamma   90.00
#
_symmetry.space_group_name_H-M   'P 1'
#
loop_
_entity.id
_entity.type
_entity.pdbx_description
1 polymer ?
#
loop_
_entity_poly.entity_id
_entity_poly.type
_entity_poly.pdbx_seq_one_letter_code
_entity_poly.pdbx_strand_id
1 'polypeptide(L)'
;MAITSVLILFFIFTDTRQIGVMGSWNMIVYVLLTLLQNGSNMCITTSNTSYMADTIDYELDRSGRYIPAVVSGTYSLIDKLITSVAAVIATGAVAILGYTTTMPQPTDAYTSGIFWMTLAIKYGLPMLGWVITLIAMPGCPLTKEEMVNVQKRIADKKDALRHEVIAEHMQ
;
A
#
# COMPACT_ATOMS: atom_id res chain seq x y z
N MET A 1 -2.46 -3.25 9.92
CA MET A 1 -2.06 -2.75 11.26
C MET A 1 -2.04 -3.83 12.33
N ALA A 2 -3.13 -4.51 12.66
CA ALA A 2 -3.17 -5.52 13.73
C ALA A 2 -2.10 -6.63 13.57
N ILE A 3 -2.00 -7.25 12.41
CA ILE A 3 -1.01 -8.30 12.13
C ILE A 3 0.43 -7.79 12.29
N THR A 4 0.70 -6.57 11.83
CA THR A 4 2.03 -5.96 11.98
C THR A 4 2.35 -5.65 13.43
N SER A 5 1.38 -5.19 14.21
CA SER A 5 1.57 -5.00 15.66
C SER A 5 1.87 -6.32 16.36
N VAL A 6 1.17 -7.40 16.00
CA VAL A 6 1.44 -8.75 16.52
C VAL A 6 2.84 -9.21 16.13
N LEU A 7 3.29 -8.96 14.90
CA LEU A 7 4.67 -9.28 14.47
C LEU A 7 5.73 -8.48 15.26
N ILE A 8 5.50 -7.20 15.50
CA ILE A 8 6.41 -6.40 16.32
C ILE A 8 6.50 -6.97 17.74
N LEU A 9 5.37 -7.26 18.36
CA LEU A 9 5.33 -7.87 19.69
C LEU A 9 6.02 -9.25 19.69
N PHE A 10 5.76 -10.06 18.68
CA PHE A 10 6.43 -11.36 18.52
C PHE A 10 7.96 -11.20 18.48
N PHE A 11 8.49 -10.24 17.70
CA PHE A 11 9.94 -10.00 17.65
C PHE A 11 10.52 -9.45 18.96
N ILE A 12 9.77 -8.65 19.72
CA ILE A 12 10.22 -8.11 21.00
C ILE A 12 10.29 -9.20 22.07
N PHE A 13 9.31 -10.10 22.09
CA PHE A 13 9.21 -11.14 23.13
C PHE A 13 9.90 -12.46 22.77
N THR A 14 10.25 -12.68 21.50
CA THR A 14 10.87 -13.92 21.04
C THR A 14 12.35 -13.71 20.73
N ASP A 15 13.20 -14.64 21.16
CA ASP A 15 14.60 -14.64 20.76
C ASP A 15 14.73 -14.93 19.27
N THR A 16 15.16 -13.91 18.52
CA THR A 16 15.32 -13.97 17.05
C THR A 16 16.24 -15.07 16.58
N ARG A 17 17.18 -15.55 17.41
CA ARG A 17 18.06 -16.66 17.09
C ARG A 17 17.31 -17.98 16.92
N GLN A 18 16.20 -18.15 17.63
CA GLN A 18 15.37 -19.36 17.54
C GLN A 18 14.49 -19.37 16.27
N ILE A 19 14.24 -18.23 15.64
CA ILE A 19 13.47 -18.13 14.39
C ILE A 19 14.26 -18.75 13.22
N GLY A 20 15.60 -18.67 13.24
CA GLY A 20 16.49 -19.26 12.23
C GLY A 20 16.64 -20.77 12.31
N VAL A 21 16.15 -21.42 13.39
CA VAL A 21 16.26 -22.88 13.56
C VAL A 21 15.13 -23.58 12.84
N MET A 22 15.45 -24.39 11.83
CA MET A 22 14.47 -25.17 11.07
C MET A 22 13.64 -26.08 11.99
N GLY A 23 12.32 -25.98 11.88
CA GLY A 23 11.38 -26.80 12.66
C GLY A 23 11.09 -26.28 14.07
N SER A 24 11.64 -25.13 14.47
CA SER A 24 11.27 -24.51 15.75
C SER A 24 9.83 -23.99 15.71
N TRP A 25 9.13 -24.04 16.82
CA TRP A 25 7.78 -23.47 16.95
C TRP A 25 7.74 -21.97 16.57
N ASN A 26 8.78 -21.24 16.94
CA ASN A 26 8.93 -19.81 16.63
C ASN A 26 9.04 -19.54 15.12
N MET A 27 9.73 -20.42 14.37
CA MET A 27 9.80 -20.35 12.92
C MET A 27 8.42 -20.57 12.28
N ILE A 28 7.65 -21.55 12.75
CA ILE A 28 6.32 -21.83 12.21
C ILE A 28 5.39 -20.64 12.44
N VAL A 29 5.38 -20.09 13.64
CA VAL A 29 4.57 -18.91 13.99
C VAL A 29 4.98 -17.70 13.14
N TYR A 30 6.28 -17.46 12.97
CA TYR A 30 6.79 -16.37 12.12
C TYR A 30 6.35 -16.50 10.66
N VAL A 31 6.45 -17.71 10.09
CA VAL A 31 6.02 -17.98 8.70
C VAL A 31 4.53 -17.75 8.55
N LEU A 32 3.70 -18.24 9.46
CA LEU A 32 2.25 -18.03 9.42
C LEU A 32 1.87 -16.55 9.51
N LEU A 33 2.46 -15.81 10.44
CA LEU A 33 2.22 -14.38 10.59
C LEU A 33 2.66 -13.60 9.34
N THR A 34 3.80 -13.97 8.76
CA THR A 34 4.31 -13.34 7.53
C THR A 34 3.42 -13.64 6.33
N LEU A 35 2.89 -14.87 6.20
CA LEU A 35 1.92 -15.23 5.16
C LEU A 35 0.63 -14.41 5.30
N LEU A 36 0.11 -14.28 6.51
CA LEU A 36 -1.08 -13.45 6.78
C LEU A 36 -0.84 -11.97 6.44
N GLN A 37 0.34 -11.45 6.78
CA GLN A 37 0.72 -10.08 6.46
C GLN A 37 0.81 -9.85 4.95
N ASN A 38 1.45 -10.75 4.21
CA ASN A 38 1.57 -10.65 2.76
C ASN A 38 0.21 -10.77 2.07
N GLY A 39 -0.66 -11.69 2.53
CA GLY A 39 -2.04 -11.79 2.05
C GLY A 39 -2.82 -10.49 2.26
N SER A 40 -2.70 -9.88 3.44
CA SER A 40 -3.32 -8.58 3.72
C SER A 40 -2.79 -7.46 2.83
N ASN A 41 -1.49 -7.45 2.53
CA ASN A 41 -0.89 -6.47 1.62
C ASN A 41 -1.42 -6.62 0.18
N MET A 42 -1.65 -7.85 -0.30
CA MET A 42 -2.29 -8.09 -1.60
C MET A 42 -3.70 -7.52 -1.67
N CYS A 43 -4.50 -7.66 -0.61
CA CYS A 43 -5.82 -7.04 -0.52
C CYS A 43 -5.73 -5.50 -0.60
N ILE A 44 -4.75 -4.89 0.06
CA ILE A 44 -4.53 -3.43 0.01
C ILE A 44 -4.18 -2.99 -1.41
N THR A 45 -3.29 -3.72 -2.10
CA THR A 45 -2.89 -3.39 -3.49
C THR A 45 -4.09 -3.46 -4.44
N THR A 46 -4.94 -4.49 -4.32
CA THR A 46 -6.17 -4.62 -5.10
C THR A 46 -7.14 -3.47 -4.82
N SER A 47 -7.31 -3.10 -3.56
CA SER A 47 -8.16 -1.97 -3.15
C SER A 47 -7.66 -0.64 -3.72
N ASN A 48 -6.35 -0.41 -3.77
CA ASN A 48 -5.77 0.80 -4.37
C ASN A 48 -6.08 0.91 -5.86
N THR A 49 -6.05 -0.21 -6.59
CA THR A 49 -6.42 -0.22 -8.02
C THR A 49 -7.89 0.12 -8.22
N SER A 50 -8.78 -0.43 -7.39
CA SER A 50 -10.21 -0.08 -7.42
C SER A 50 -10.43 1.40 -7.09
N TYR A 51 -9.75 1.92 -6.09
CA TYR A 51 -9.82 3.34 -5.71
C TYR A 51 -9.35 4.28 -6.83
N MET A 52 -8.34 3.88 -7.60
CA MET A 52 -7.91 4.63 -8.78
C MET A 52 -8.99 4.66 -9.86
N ALA A 53 -9.69 3.56 -10.10
CA ALA A 53 -10.81 3.50 -11.03
C ALA A 53 -11.98 4.41 -10.56
N ASP A 54 -12.33 4.35 -9.29
CA ASP A 54 -13.35 5.20 -8.68
C ASP A 54 -13.01 6.69 -8.83
N THR A 55 -11.72 7.04 -8.70
CA THR A 55 -11.26 8.43 -8.90
C THR A 55 -11.47 8.91 -10.36
N ILE A 56 -11.23 8.02 -11.33
CA ILE A 56 -11.47 8.33 -12.76
C ILE A 56 -12.95 8.53 -13.03
N ASP A 57 -13.80 7.67 -12.49
CA ASP A 57 -15.26 7.76 -12.65
C ASP A 57 -15.83 9.02 -11.97
N TYR A 58 -15.36 9.34 -10.77
CA TYR A 58 -15.73 10.56 -10.04
C TYR A 58 -15.36 11.81 -10.83
N GLU A 59 -14.17 11.88 -11.42
CA GLU A 59 -13.75 13.02 -12.22
C GLU A 59 -14.53 13.12 -13.54
N LEU A 60 -14.86 12.00 -14.17
CA LEU A 60 -15.73 11.95 -15.34
C LEU A 60 -17.11 12.53 -15.04
N ASP A 61 -17.71 12.17 -13.92
CA ASP A 61 -19.02 12.70 -13.53
C ASP A 61 -18.96 14.21 -13.22
N ARG A 62 -17.89 14.65 -12.54
CA ARG A 62 -17.71 16.03 -12.07
C ARG A 62 -17.34 16.99 -13.19
N SER A 63 -16.36 16.65 -14.03
CA SER A 63 -15.80 17.55 -15.04
C SER A 63 -16.23 17.20 -16.47
N GLY A 64 -16.86 16.05 -16.69
CA GLY A 64 -17.18 15.51 -18.01
C GLY A 64 -15.95 15.03 -18.80
N ARG A 65 -14.77 15.00 -18.17
CA ARG A 65 -13.51 14.63 -18.84
C ARG A 65 -13.08 13.23 -18.42
N TYR A 66 -12.89 12.35 -19.39
CA TYR A 66 -12.32 11.03 -19.16
C TYR A 66 -10.79 11.11 -19.23
N ILE A 67 -10.12 11.14 -18.07
CA ILE A 67 -8.67 11.41 -17.96
C ILE A 67 -7.90 10.29 -17.24
N PRO A 68 -8.07 9.01 -17.64
CA PRO A 68 -7.40 7.89 -16.96
C PRO A 68 -5.87 8.00 -16.99
N ALA A 69 -5.30 8.50 -18.09
CA ALA A 69 -3.85 8.65 -18.23
C ALA A 69 -3.27 9.68 -17.24
N VAL A 70 -3.99 10.78 -16.97
CA VAL A 70 -3.54 11.77 -16.00
C VAL A 70 -3.60 11.21 -14.59
N VAL A 71 -4.69 10.55 -14.22
CA VAL A 71 -4.85 9.93 -12.90
C VAL A 71 -3.78 8.87 -12.68
N SER A 72 -3.62 7.91 -13.62
CA SER A 72 -2.60 6.85 -13.52
C SER A 72 -1.18 7.40 -13.51
N GLY A 73 -0.91 8.42 -14.33
CA GLY A 73 0.39 9.09 -14.37
C GLY A 73 0.73 9.79 -13.06
N THR A 74 -0.22 10.46 -12.44
CA THR A 74 -0.05 11.10 -11.13
C THR A 74 0.21 10.06 -10.04
N TYR A 75 -0.56 8.98 -10.02
CA TYR A 75 -0.32 7.86 -9.09
C TYR A 75 1.07 7.28 -9.24
N SER A 76 1.49 7.00 -10.48
CA SER A 76 2.83 6.45 -10.76
C SER A 76 3.95 7.40 -10.38
N LEU A 77 3.77 8.71 -10.61
CA LEU A 77 4.75 9.72 -10.21
C LEU A 77 4.93 9.76 -8.69
N ILE A 78 3.82 9.81 -7.95
CA ILE A 78 3.84 9.83 -6.48
C ILE A 78 4.46 8.53 -5.93
N ASP A 79 4.10 7.38 -6.49
CA ASP A 79 4.67 6.08 -6.12
C ASP A 79 6.20 6.06 -6.30
N LYS A 80 6.71 6.55 -7.43
CA LYS A 80 8.15 6.62 -7.70
C LYS A 80 8.88 7.57 -6.78
N LEU A 81 8.28 8.73 -6.48
CA LEU A 81 8.86 9.68 -5.52
C LEU A 81 8.95 9.06 -4.12
N ILE A 82 7.86 8.45 -3.62
CA ILE A 82 7.84 7.82 -2.29
C ILE A 82 8.83 6.66 -2.24
N THR A 83 8.88 5.81 -3.27
CA THR A 83 9.82 4.66 -3.34
C THR A 83 11.27 5.15 -3.33
N SER A 84 11.59 6.22 -4.06
CA SER A 84 12.93 6.79 -4.07
C SER A 84 13.34 7.32 -2.70
N VAL A 85 12.46 8.05 -2.02
CA VAL A 85 12.69 8.54 -0.65
C VAL A 85 12.86 7.36 0.32
N ALA A 86 12.03 6.33 0.22
CA ALA A 86 12.13 5.14 1.06
C ALA A 86 13.47 4.41 0.87
N ALA A 87 13.98 4.33 -0.37
CA ALA A 87 15.29 3.74 -0.66
C ALA A 87 16.42 4.53 -0.01
N VAL A 88 16.38 5.87 -0.07
CA VAL A 88 17.36 6.74 0.59
C VAL A 88 17.34 6.57 2.12
N ILE A 89 16.14 6.52 2.70
CA ILE A 89 15.98 6.30 4.16
C ILE A 89 16.56 4.93 4.54
N ALA A 90 16.24 3.87 3.80
CA ALA A 90 16.71 2.52 4.09
C ALA A 90 18.24 2.42 3.98
N THR A 91 18.83 2.98 2.91
CA THR A 91 20.29 2.98 2.71
C THR A 91 20.99 3.84 3.78
N GLY A 92 20.44 5.02 4.10
CA GLY A 92 20.97 5.88 5.14
C GLY A 92 20.96 5.22 6.52
N ALA A 93 19.90 4.50 6.85
CA ALA A 93 19.79 3.76 8.10
C ALA A 93 20.85 2.64 8.21
N VAL A 94 21.08 1.91 7.12
CA VAL A 94 22.13 0.88 7.05
C VAL A 94 23.53 1.50 7.19
N ALA A 95 23.76 2.67 6.57
CA ALA A 95 25.01 3.40 6.69
C ALA A 95 25.31 3.88 8.12
N ILE A 96 24.29 4.32 8.88
CA ILE A 96 24.40 4.70 10.28
C ILE A 96 24.88 3.53 11.17
N LEU A 97 24.53 2.29 10.79
CA LEU A 97 24.99 1.08 11.47
C LEU A 97 26.44 0.70 11.12
N GLY A 98 27.12 1.48 10.27
CA GLY A 98 28.50 1.24 9.86
C GLY A 98 28.66 0.47 8.55
N TYR A 99 27.58 0.07 7.89
CA TYR A 99 27.60 -0.62 6.60
C TYR A 99 27.62 0.43 5.47
N THR A 100 28.80 0.98 5.18
CA THR A 100 28.98 2.02 4.15
C THR A 100 29.36 1.47 2.78
N THR A 101 30.04 0.33 2.75
CA THR A 101 30.57 -0.27 1.51
C THR A 101 29.92 -1.61 1.15
N THR A 102 29.41 -2.33 2.14
CA THR A 102 28.77 -3.64 1.96
C THR A 102 27.42 -3.66 2.67
N MET A 103 26.43 -4.35 2.10
CA MET A 103 25.15 -4.57 2.76
C MET A 103 25.31 -5.62 3.86
N PRO A 104 24.49 -5.55 4.96
CA PRO A 104 24.47 -6.57 5.99
C PRO A 104 24.26 -7.96 5.41
N GLN A 105 25.07 -8.90 5.81
CA GLN A 105 24.98 -10.29 5.37
C GLN A 105 24.34 -11.17 6.47
N PRO A 106 23.67 -12.28 6.11
CA PRO A 106 23.10 -13.20 7.10
C PRO A 106 24.13 -13.82 8.06
N THR A 107 25.42 -13.77 7.67
CA THR A 107 26.57 -14.26 8.46
C THR A 107 27.12 -13.23 9.43
N ASP A 108 26.68 -11.98 9.36
CA ASP A 108 27.18 -10.92 10.22
C ASP A 108 26.72 -11.15 11.66
N ALA A 109 27.53 -10.69 12.61
CA ALA A 109 27.23 -10.83 14.02
C ALA A 109 25.95 -10.05 14.37
N TYR A 110 25.04 -10.72 15.07
CA TYR A 110 23.83 -10.10 15.58
C TYR A 110 24.17 -8.94 16.51
N THR A 111 23.71 -7.76 16.14
CA THR A 111 23.84 -6.55 16.94
C THR A 111 22.46 -5.99 17.26
N SER A 112 22.26 -5.51 18.49
CA SER A 112 21.00 -4.89 18.92
C SER A 112 20.62 -3.71 18.02
N GLY A 113 21.59 -2.97 17.48
CA GLY A 113 21.37 -1.88 16.51
C GLY A 113 20.72 -2.38 15.22
N ILE A 114 21.21 -3.47 14.63
CA ILE A 114 20.65 -4.08 13.42
C ILE A 114 19.22 -4.53 13.67
N PHE A 115 18.95 -5.15 14.82
CA PHE A 115 17.61 -5.60 15.19
C PHE A 115 16.60 -4.44 15.25
N TRP A 116 16.87 -3.42 16.05
CA TRP A 116 15.97 -2.28 16.20
C TRP A 116 15.78 -1.48 14.92
N MET A 117 16.83 -1.30 14.15
CA MET A 117 16.77 -0.62 12.86
C MET A 117 15.91 -1.39 11.84
N THR A 118 16.10 -2.70 11.75
CA THR A 118 15.29 -3.57 10.88
C THR A 118 13.81 -3.53 11.30
N LEU A 119 13.54 -3.61 12.60
CA LEU A 119 12.18 -3.53 13.13
C LEU A 119 11.53 -2.18 12.79
N ALA A 120 12.26 -1.09 12.98
CA ALA A 120 11.77 0.26 12.69
C ALA A 120 11.48 0.47 11.20
N ILE A 121 12.37 0.04 10.31
CA ILE A 121 12.20 0.23 8.87
C ILE A 121 11.13 -0.71 8.31
N LYS A 122 11.20 -1.99 8.64
CA LYS A 122 10.32 -3.02 8.04
C LYS A 122 8.88 -2.93 8.55
N TYR A 123 8.69 -2.59 9.81
CA TYR A 123 7.37 -2.58 10.44
C TYR A 123 6.94 -1.20 10.93
N GLY A 124 7.86 -0.42 11.51
CA GLY A 124 7.54 0.90 12.06
C GLY A 124 7.17 1.91 10.97
N LEU A 125 7.96 2.00 9.92
CA LEU A 125 7.72 2.94 8.82
C LEU A 125 6.38 2.68 8.09
N PRO A 126 6.03 1.44 7.70
CA PRO A 126 4.72 1.14 7.15
C PRO A 126 3.56 1.42 8.12
N MET A 127 3.74 1.18 9.42
CA MET A 127 2.71 1.51 10.41
C MET A 127 2.42 3.01 10.46
N LEU A 128 3.45 3.86 10.39
CA LEU A 128 3.28 5.31 10.30
C LEU A 128 2.49 5.69 9.04
N GLY A 129 2.81 5.08 7.90
CA GLY A 129 2.07 5.28 6.65
C GLY A 129 0.57 4.93 6.79
N TRP A 130 0.25 3.83 7.44
CA TRP A 130 -1.15 3.45 7.66
C TRP A 130 -1.87 4.37 8.65
N VAL A 131 -1.19 4.87 9.68
CA VAL A 131 -1.76 5.86 10.60
C VAL A 131 -2.09 7.15 9.84
N ILE A 132 -1.17 7.64 9.00
CA ILE A 132 -1.39 8.83 8.17
C ILE A 132 -2.59 8.60 7.23
N THR A 133 -2.69 7.43 6.61
CA THR A 133 -3.82 7.07 5.74
C THR A 133 -5.14 7.10 6.50
N LEU A 134 -5.19 6.54 7.72
CA LEU A 134 -6.41 6.55 8.54
C LEU A 134 -6.84 7.98 8.95
N ILE A 135 -5.87 8.86 9.20
CA ILE A 135 -6.14 10.27 9.50
C ILE A 135 -6.64 11.02 8.27
N ALA A 136 -6.11 10.70 7.08
CA ALA A 136 -6.49 11.35 5.83
C ALA A 136 -7.84 10.87 5.27
N MET A 137 -8.23 9.62 5.57
CA MET A 137 -9.42 8.98 4.99
C MET A 137 -10.75 9.71 5.26
N PRO A 138 -11.02 10.29 6.44
CA PRO A 138 -12.24 11.04 6.69
C PRO A 138 -12.43 12.28 5.80
N GLY A 139 -11.36 12.83 5.24
CA GLY A 139 -11.40 13.95 4.29
C GLY A 139 -11.68 13.56 2.84
N CYS A 140 -11.81 12.26 2.54
CA CYS A 140 -12.00 11.78 1.19
C CYS A 140 -13.49 11.84 0.78
N PRO A 141 -13.84 12.48 -0.34
CA PRO A 141 -15.22 12.55 -0.84
C PRO A 141 -15.72 11.23 -1.46
N LEU A 142 -14.83 10.28 -1.75
CA LEU A 142 -15.15 9.01 -2.41
C LEU A 142 -15.73 8.00 -1.41
N THR A 143 -16.93 8.29 -0.90
CA THR A 143 -17.66 7.34 -0.06
C THR A 143 -18.38 6.32 -0.93
N LYS A 144 -18.71 5.15 -0.35
CA LYS A 144 -19.45 4.10 -1.07
C LYS A 144 -20.80 4.61 -1.60
N GLU A 145 -21.49 5.45 -0.84
CA GLU A 145 -22.78 6.01 -1.22
C GLU A 145 -22.63 6.98 -2.40
N GLU A 146 -21.63 7.85 -2.34
CA GLU A 146 -21.36 8.79 -3.43
C GLU A 146 -20.95 8.07 -4.72
N MET A 147 -20.12 7.01 -4.62
CA MET A 147 -19.73 6.23 -5.80
C MET A 147 -20.89 5.50 -6.46
N VAL A 148 -21.86 5.00 -5.70
CA VAL A 148 -23.09 4.43 -6.26
C VAL A 148 -23.88 5.49 -7.04
N ASN A 149 -23.98 6.70 -6.52
CA ASN A 149 -24.64 7.81 -7.19
C ASN A 149 -23.89 8.25 -8.45
N VAL A 150 -22.56 8.34 -8.40
CA VAL A 150 -21.69 8.64 -9.54
C VAL A 150 -21.89 7.63 -10.66
N GLN A 151 -21.82 6.34 -10.36
CA GLN A 151 -22.02 5.28 -11.36
C GLN A 151 -23.41 5.34 -11.99
N LYS A 152 -24.45 5.62 -11.20
CA LYS A 152 -25.80 5.78 -11.71
C LYS A 152 -25.88 6.97 -12.66
N ARG A 153 -25.36 8.15 -12.27
CA ARG A 153 -25.33 9.34 -13.15
C ARG A 153 -24.57 9.09 -14.45
N ILE A 154 -23.46 8.35 -14.40
CA ILE A 154 -22.69 7.97 -15.60
C ILE A 154 -23.50 7.01 -16.49
N ALA A 155 -24.20 6.04 -15.91
CA ALA A 155 -25.05 5.12 -16.66
C ALA A 155 -26.18 5.87 -17.36
N ASP A 156 -26.89 6.76 -16.66
CA ASP A 156 -27.98 7.58 -17.21
C ASP A 156 -27.49 8.46 -18.38
N LYS A 157 -26.29 9.07 -18.25
CA LYS A 157 -25.66 9.85 -19.32
C LYS A 157 -25.31 9.00 -20.55
N LYS A 158 -24.80 7.77 -20.33
CA LYS A 158 -24.47 6.84 -21.43
C LYS A 158 -25.71 6.39 -22.17
N ASP A 159 -26.79 6.11 -21.47
CA ASP A 159 -28.06 5.70 -22.08
C ASP A 159 -28.68 6.84 -22.89
N ALA A 160 -28.66 8.07 -22.37
CA ALA A 160 -29.11 9.26 -23.11
C ALA A 160 -28.33 9.46 -24.41
N LEU A 161 -26.99 9.41 -24.37
CA LEU A 161 -26.13 9.50 -25.54
C LEU A 161 -26.39 8.38 -26.55
N ARG A 162 -26.62 7.17 -26.05
CA ARG A 162 -26.93 6.01 -26.92
C ARG A 162 -28.25 6.21 -27.68
N HIS A 163 -29.26 6.72 -27.01
CA HIS A 163 -30.55 7.03 -27.67
C HIS A 163 -30.40 8.11 -28.70
N GLU A 164 -29.59 9.15 -28.44
CA GLU A 164 -29.33 10.24 -29.38
C GLU A 164 -28.63 9.73 -30.66
N VAL A 165 -27.56 8.94 -30.50
CA VAL A 165 -26.82 8.32 -31.62
C VAL A 165 -27.70 7.39 -32.46
N ILE A 166 -28.58 6.60 -31.82
CA ILE A 166 -29.51 5.71 -32.55
C ILE A 166 -30.55 6.54 -33.33
N ALA A 167 -31.06 7.61 -32.73
CA ALA A 167 -32.00 8.49 -33.41
C ALA A 167 -31.38 9.21 -34.61
N GLU A 168 -30.12 9.64 -34.53
CA GLU A 168 -29.39 10.27 -35.63
C GLU A 168 -29.09 9.27 -36.77
N HIS A 169 -28.83 8.01 -36.49
CA HIS A 169 -28.59 6.99 -37.52
C HIS A 169 -29.87 6.46 -38.20
N MET A 170 -31.04 6.76 -37.66
CA MET A 170 -32.33 6.37 -38.23
C MET A 170 -32.94 7.47 -39.11
N GLN A 171 -32.34 8.65 -39.22
CA GLN A 171 -32.69 9.76 -40.14
C GLN A 171 -31.88 9.70 -41.40
#